data_7f019b976aeca338dfcb60ac3ad64959
#
_entry.id   7f019b976aeca338dfcb60ac3ad64959
#
_cell.length_a   1.000
_cell.length_b   1.000
_cell.length_c   1.000
_cell.angle_alpha   90.00
_cell.angle_beta   90.00
_cell.angle_gamma   90.00
#
_symmetry.space_group_name_H-M   'P 1'
#
loop_
_entity.id
_entity.type
_entity.pdbx_description
1 polymer ?
#
loop_
_entity_poly.entity_id
_entity_poly.type
_entity_poly.pdbx_seq_one_letter_code
_entity_poly.pdbx_strand_id
1 'polypeptide(L)'
;VLDHSVFFADTSARIKRSLPPIFRTVYESDDASSGSRAGTQVRDFHREIKGDMPDGSRYHALDPETYYWAHATFVEQVLYFADTFVKRLTDAEKEQIYLESKTWYRRYGVSDRPMPATYAEFEEYWDRMLNDVAVPHKTARYGVGYVTKGFPAPKGVNPALWRAIAVVFNPVAAFLTTGGLPPRARDLLELPWSDRQERAYQLFAAAWRTKPVNWLWERLPMSVRYNSFAQQGYARAR
;
A
#
# COMPACT_ATOMS: atom_id res chain seq x y z
N VAL A 1 9.14 13.67 -9.57
CA VAL A 1 9.09 12.20 -9.32
C VAL A 1 9.44 11.42 -10.57
N LEU A 2 8.85 11.74 -11.74
CA LEU A 2 9.14 11.06 -13.01
C LEU A 2 10.62 11.10 -13.37
N ASP A 3 11.23 12.28 -13.28
CA ASP A 3 12.61 12.55 -13.69
C ASP A 3 13.65 11.89 -12.76
N HIS A 4 13.26 11.56 -11.53
CA HIS A 4 14.11 10.94 -10.52
C HIS A 4 13.81 9.46 -10.29
N SER A 5 12.85 8.88 -11.02
CA SER A 5 12.36 7.52 -10.76
C SER A 5 12.71 6.56 -11.89
N VAL A 6 13.48 5.53 -11.58
CA VAL A 6 13.67 4.35 -12.44
C VAL A 6 12.45 3.42 -12.46
N PHE A 7 11.32 3.84 -11.87
CA PHE A 7 10.10 3.02 -11.79
C PHE A 7 9.62 2.56 -13.17
N PHE A 8 9.69 3.43 -14.15
CA PHE A 8 9.26 3.14 -15.51
C PHE A 8 10.24 2.23 -16.27
N ALA A 9 11.52 2.27 -15.90
CA ALA A 9 12.55 1.44 -16.55
C ALA A 9 12.58 0.01 -16.00
N ASP A 10 12.42 -0.16 -14.69
CA ASP A 10 12.41 -1.49 -14.03
C ASP A 10 11.58 -1.45 -12.73
N THR A 11 10.26 -1.56 -12.88
CA THR A 11 9.30 -1.60 -11.77
C THR A 11 9.59 -2.74 -10.80
N SER A 12 9.92 -3.93 -11.32
CA SER A 12 10.17 -5.12 -10.49
C SER A 12 11.41 -4.95 -9.61
N ALA A 13 12.51 -4.44 -10.16
CA ALA A 13 13.73 -4.21 -9.40
C ALA A 13 13.51 -3.13 -8.33
N ARG A 14 12.73 -2.09 -8.64
CA ARG A 14 12.38 -1.06 -7.67
C ARG A 14 11.56 -1.61 -6.50
N ILE A 15 10.51 -2.38 -6.77
CA ILE A 15 9.68 -3.00 -5.72
C ILE A 15 10.55 -3.88 -4.83
N LYS A 16 11.38 -4.75 -5.41
CA LYS A 16 12.29 -5.64 -4.66
C LYS A 16 13.26 -4.87 -3.76
N ARG A 17 13.72 -3.68 -4.16
CA ARG A 17 14.62 -2.84 -3.34
C ARG A 17 13.86 -2.07 -2.25
N SER A 18 12.63 -1.66 -2.51
CA SER A 18 11.86 -0.79 -1.60
C SER A 18 11.17 -1.56 -0.47
N LEU A 19 10.67 -2.77 -0.75
CA LEU A 19 9.91 -3.53 0.24
C LEU A 19 10.71 -3.95 1.49
N PRO A 20 11.96 -4.47 1.40
CA PRO A 20 12.69 -4.90 2.59
C PRO A 20 12.90 -3.79 3.64
N PRO A 21 13.35 -2.57 3.30
CA PRO A 21 13.46 -1.50 4.29
C PRO A 21 12.12 -1.11 4.93
N ILE A 22 11.03 -1.11 4.14
CA ILE A 22 9.68 -0.84 4.67
C ILE A 22 9.27 -1.92 5.67
N PHE A 23 9.42 -3.20 5.33
CA PHE A 23 9.11 -4.29 6.25
C PHE A 23 9.95 -4.25 7.52
N ARG A 24 11.25 -3.92 7.42
CA ARG A 24 12.09 -3.72 8.59
C ARG A 24 11.55 -2.61 9.48
N THR A 25 11.18 -1.48 8.90
CA THR A 25 10.61 -0.37 9.67
C THR A 25 9.36 -0.78 10.44
N VAL A 26 8.53 -1.66 9.87
CA VAL A 26 7.30 -2.15 10.53
C VAL A 26 7.60 -3.20 11.60
N TYR A 27 8.42 -4.21 11.27
CA TYR A 27 8.52 -5.45 12.05
C TYR A 27 9.75 -5.55 12.94
N GLU A 28 10.76 -4.68 12.81
CA GLU A 28 11.94 -4.71 13.69
C GLU A 28 11.63 -4.07 15.05
N SER A 29 12.39 -4.51 16.07
CA SER A 29 12.18 -4.04 17.44
C SER A 29 12.51 -2.55 17.60
N ASP A 30 11.92 -1.94 18.63
CA ASP A 30 12.18 -0.54 19.04
C ASP A 30 13.48 -0.36 19.83
N ASP A 31 14.31 -1.40 20.00
CA ASP A 31 15.64 -1.14 20.50
C ASP A 31 16.26 -0.13 19.52
N ALA A 32 16.74 0.96 20.07
CA ALA A 32 17.02 2.25 19.43
C ALA A 32 17.90 2.17 18.16
N SER A 33 18.21 1.01 17.67
CA SER A 33 19.17 0.83 16.61
C SER A 33 18.58 0.26 15.31
N SER A 34 17.60 -0.67 15.30
CA SER A 34 17.21 -1.30 14.04
C SER A 34 15.94 -0.77 13.41
N GLY A 35 14.85 -0.58 14.14
CA GLY A 35 13.61 -0.02 13.58
C GLY A 35 13.80 1.41 13.09
N SER A 36 14.34 2.29 13.95
CA SER A 36 14.65 3.69 13.57
C SER A 36 15.69 3.79 12.47
N ARG A 37 16.67 2.91 12.43
CA ARG A 37 17.69 2.87 11.37
C ARG A 37 17.10 2.49 10.02
N ALA A 38 16.20 1.51 9.98
CA ALA A 38 15.49 1.14 8.76
C ALA A 38 14.57 2.26 8.28
N GLY A 39 13.85 2.90 9.20
CA GLY A 39 12.98 4.03 8.90
C GLY A 39 13.75 5.22 8.34
N THR A 40 14.86 5.61 8.97
CA THR A 40 15.73 6.69 8.47
C THR A 40 16.37 6.34 7.14
N GLN A 41 16.69 5.08 6.88
CA GLN A 41 17.15 4.63 5.57
C GLN A 41 16.07 4.85 4.49
N VAL A 42 14.81 4.53 4.79
CA VAL A 42 13.69 4.81 3.85
C VAL A 42 13.57 6.30 3.58
N ARG A 43 13.62 7.14 4.63
CA ARG A 43 13.62 8.60 4.49
C ARG A 43 14.78 9.06 3.60
N ASP A 44 15.96 8.57 3.85
CA ASP A 44 17.18 9.04 3.19
C ASP A 44 17.22 8.74 1.69
N PHE A 45 16.52 7.71 1.23
CA PHE A 45 16.29 7.48 -0.21
C PHE A 45 15.50 8.60 -0.89
N HIS A 46 14.81 9.45 -0.12
CA HIS A 46 13.99 10.54 -0.63
C HIS A 46 14.65 11.92 -0.56
N ARG A 47 15.85 12.04 0.04
CA ARG A 47 16.53 13.33 0.25
C ARG A 47 16.79 14.11 -1.04
N GLU A 48 17.17 13.39 -2.09
CA GLU A 48 17.51 14.01 -3.38
C GLU A 48 16.32 14.11 -4.34
N ILE A 49 15.14 13.66 -3.91
CA ILE A 49 13.93 13.74 -4.73
C ILE A 49 13.29 15.11 -4.51
N LYS A 50 13.67 16.06 -5.34
CA LYS A 50 13.21 17.47 -5.33
C LYS A 50 13.19 18.01 -6.76
N GLY A 51 12.44 19.07 -6.99
CA GLY A 51 12.34 19.70 -8.32
C GLY A 51 11.32 20.84 -8.32
N ASP A 52 11.09 21.37 -9.48
CA ASP A 52 10.12 22.44 -9.70
C ASP A 52 8.83 21.86 -10.31
N MET A 53 7.68 22.38 -9.87
CA MET A 53 6.38 22.06 -10.42
C MET A 53 6.08 22.98 -11.62
N PRO A 54 5.15 22.59 -12.51
CA PRO A 54 4.79 23.42 -13.67
C PRO A 54 4.25 24.81 -13.31
N ASP A 55 3.74 24.99 -12.09
CA ASP A 55 3.25 26.27 -11.56
C ASP A 55 4.36 27.12 -10.93
N GLY A 56 5.62 26.68 -10.99
CA GLY A 56 6.80 27.35 -10.42
C GLY A 56 7.01 27.07 -8.92
N SER A 57 6.14 26.33 -8.26
CA SER A 57 6.35 25.90 -6.87
C SER A 57 7.44 24.82 -6.78
N ARG A 58 8.07 24.70 -5.62
CA ARG A 58 9.11 23.69 -5.39
C ARG A 58 8.51 22.43 -4.76
N TYR A 59 8.92 21.29 -5.28
CA TYR A 59 8.60 19.97 -4.75
C TYR A 59 9.80 19.38 -4.00
N HIS A 60 9.53 18.82 -2.82
CA HIS A 60 10.50 17.99 -2.09
C HIS A 60 9.79 16.77 -1.49
N ALA A 61 10.30 15.57 -1.76
CA ALA A 61 9.66 14.33 -1.29
C ALA A 61 9.65 14.16 0.23
N LEU A 62 10.50 14.92 0.96
CA LEU A 62 10.51 14.96 2.42
C LEU A 62 9.68 16.11 3.00
N ASP A 63 8.94 16.86 2.17
CA ASP A 63 7.91 17.74 2.70
C ASP A 63 6.97 16.94 3.59
N PRO A 64 6.70 17.39 4.84
CA PRO A 64 5.92 16.61 5.80
C PRO A 64 4.53 16.19 5.30
N GLU A 65 3.82 17.08 4.60
CA GLU A 65 2.49 16.80 4.04
C GLU A 65 2.57 15.71 2.96
N THR A 66 3.53 15.88 2.03
CA THR A 66 3.75 14.91 0.94
C THR A 66 4.16 13.54 1.48
N TYR A 67 5.07 13.53 2.46
CA TYR A 67 5.58 12.28 3.03
C TYR A 67 4.52 11.56 3.86
N TYR A 68 3.75 12.33 4.65
CA TYR A 68 2.66 11.76 5.43
C TYR A 68 1.54 11.23 4.54
N TRP A 69 1.19 11.92 3.45
CA TRP A 69 0.20 11.41 2.49
C TRP A 69 0.59 10.02 1.95
N ALA A 70 1.86 9.85 1.57
CA ALA A 70 2.34 8.54 1.12
C ALA A 70 2.19 7.47 2.21
N HIS A 71 2.49 7.80 3.48
CA HIS A 71 2.29 6.89 4.61
C HIS A 71 0.80 6.60 4.87
N ALA A 72 -0.05 7.60 4.81
CA ALA A 72 -1.50 7.47 4.99
C ALA A 72 -2.12 6.45 4.03
N THR A 73 -1.61 6.36 2.80
CA THR A 73 -2.06 5.35 1.83
C THR A 73 -1.76 3.91 2.28
N PHE A 74 -0.65 3.68 2.98
CA PHE A 74 -0.35 2.37 3.58
C PHE A 74 -1.27 2.07 4.76
N VAL A 75 -1.49 3.04 5.63
CA VAL A 75 -2.37 2.88 6.81
C VAL A 75 -3.79 2.54 6.38
N GLU A 76 -4.33 3.28 5.42
CA GLU A 76 -5.66 3.03 4.87
C GLU A 76 -5.75 1.62 4.26
N GLN A 77 -4.73 1.17 3.51
CA GLN A 77 -4.73 -0.17 2.95
C GLN A 77 -4.67 -1.27 4.02
N VAL A 78 -3.97 -1.06 5.13
CA VAL A 78 -3.96 -2.00 6.26
C VAL A 78 -5.35 -2.09 6.90
N LEU A 79 -5.98 -0.95 7.19
CA LEU A 79 -7.33 -0.87 7.75
C LEU A 79 -8.36 -1.49 6.80
N TYR A 80 -8.34 -1.08 5.54
CA TYR A 80 -9.22 -1.59 4.50
C TYR A 80 -9.10 -3.11 4.35
N PHE A 81 -7.88 -3.63 4.28
CA PHE A 81 -7.66 -5.07 4.09
C PHE A 81 -8.12 -5.87 5.31
N ALA A 82 -7.82 -5.39 6.51
CA ALA A 82 -8.27 -6.04 7.75
C ALA A 82 -9.79 -6.05 7.85
N ASP A 83 -10.45 -4.90 7.65
CA ASP A 83 -11.91 -4.78 7.70
C ASP A 83 -12.62 -5.56 6.60
N THR A 84 -12.05 -5.56 5.39
CA THR A 84 -12.69 -6.17 4.21
C THR A 84 -12.51 -7.68 4.17
N PHE A 85 -11.34 -8.21 4.49
CA PHE A 85 -11.00 -9.61 4.24
C PHE A 85 -10.77 -10.46 5.50
N VAL A 86 -10.43 -9.85 6.62
CA VAL A 86 -10.16 -10.61 7.85
C VAL A 86 -11.41 -10.65 8.74
N LYS A 87 -11.85 -9.49 9.21
CA LYS A 87 -13.07 -9.34 10.01
C LYS A 87 -13.56 -7.90 9.96
N ARG A 88 -14.83 -7.66 10.20
CA ARG A 88 -15.31 -6.30 10.42
C ARG A 88 -14.67 -5.74 11.69
N LEU A 89 -13.97 -4.64 11.53
CA LEU A 89 -13.33 -3.95 12.64
C LEU A 89 -14.35 -3.08 13.38
N THR A 90 -14.27 -3.10 14.70
CA THR A 90 -14.93 -2.09 15.55
C THR A 90 -14.17 -0.76 15.48
N ASP A 91 -14.82 0.34 15.87
CA ASP A 91 -14.17 1.65 15.92
C ASP A 91 -12.96 1.66 16.85
N ALA A 92 -13.05 0.95 17.98
CA ALA A 92 -11.93 0.79 18.91
C ALA A 92 -10.73 0.05 18.27
N GLU A 93 -10.98 -0.95 17.43
CA GLU A 93 -9.91 -1.67 16.72
C GLU A 93 -9.30 -0.82 15.61
N LYS A 94 -10.09 -0.03 14.90
CA LYS A 94 -9.58 0.92 13.91
C LYS A 94 -8.72 1.99 14.57
N GLU A 95 -9.17 2.57 15.68
CA GLU A 95 -8.40 3.51 16.48
C GLU A 95 -7.06 2.89 16.93
N GLN A 96 -7.09 1.66 17.45
CA GLN A 96 -5.88 0.97 17.89
C GLN A 96 -4.88 0.77 16.75
N ILE A 97 -5.33 0.27 15.59
CA ILE A 97 -4.49 0.09 14.39
C ILE A 97 -3.89 1.43 13.96
N TYR A 98 -4.70 2.48 13.96
CA TYR A 98 -4.26 3.82 13.62
C TYR A 98 -3.18 4.33 14.58
N LEU A 99 -3.40 4.23 15.89
CA LEU A 99 -2.44 4.67 16.90
C LEU A 99 -1.11 3.91 16.81
N GLU A 100 -1.14 2.61 16.53
CA GLU A 100 0.07 1.81 16.27
C GLU A 100 0.81 2.28 15.02
N SER A 101 0.10 2.67 13.97
CA SER A 101 0.69 3.19 12.73
C SER A 101 1.49 4.48 12.94
N LYS A 102 1.14 5.27 13.96
CA LYS A 102 1.88 6.49 14.33
C LYS A 102 3.31 6.15 14.79
N THR A 103 3.49 5.04 15.49
CA THR A 103 4.83 4.53 15.86
C THR A 103 5.63 4.18 14.61
N TRP A 104 5.02 3.50 13.65
CA TRP A 104 5.65 3.22 12.37
C TRP A 104 6.10 4.50 11.65
N TYR A 105 5.22 5.52 11.55
CA TYR A 105 5.57 6.79 10.91
C TYR A 105 6.75 7.51 11.58
N ARG A 106 6.73 7.59 12.92
CA ARG A 106 7.79 8.25 13.69
C ARG A 106 9.17 7.63 13.49
N ARG A 107 9.24 6.34 13.15
CA ARG A 107 10.50 5.66 12.84
C ARG A 107 11.21 6.22 11.60
N TYR A 108 10.49 6.88 10.69
CA TYR A 108 11.11 7.56 9.56
C TYR A 108 11.91 8.81 9.96
N GLY A 109 11.60 9.43 11.10
CA GLY A 109 12.24 10.67 11.54
C GLY A 109 11.93 11.86 10.64
N VAL A 110 10.76 11.86 10.02
CA VAL A 110 10.15 13.02 9.34
C VAL A 110 9.17 13.67 10.31
N SER A 111 8.93 14.98 10.15
CA SER A 111 7.99 15.71 11.01
C SER A 111 6.60 15.08 10.99
N ASP A 112 6.03 14.84 12.17
CA ASP A 112 4.68 14.29 12.34
C ASP A 112 3.60 15.37 12.46
N ARG A 113 3.94 16.63 12.15
CA ARG A 113 3.00 17.77 12.20
C ARG A 113 1.70 17.54 11.43
N PRO A 114 1.68 16.93 10.21
CA PRO A 114 0.45 16.70 9.47
C PRO A 114 -0.35 15.48 9.95
N MET A 115 0.19 14.71 10.88
CA MET A 115 -0.40 13.44 11.31
C MET A 115 -1.58 13.67 12.27
N PRO A 116 -2.80 13.25 11.91
CA PRO A 116 -3.99 13.36 12.77
C PRO A 116 -3.80 12.73 14.15
N ALA A 117 -4.49 13.24 15.16
CA ALA A 117 -4.37 12.71 16.52
C ALA A 117 -5.11 11.39 16.70
N THR A 118 -6.29 11.26 16.11
CA THR A 118 -7.23 10.13 16.25
C THR A 118 -7.55 9.50 14.89
N TYR A 119 -8.16 8.32 14.91
CA TYR A 119 -8.65 7.68 13.69
C TYR A 119 -9.76 8.50 13.01
N ALA A 120 -10.66 9.10 13.78
CA ALA A 120 -11.70 9.95 13.22
C ALA A 120 -11.12 11.15 12.45
N GLU A 121 -10.12 11.83 13.02
CA GLU A 121 -9.39 12.89 12.30
C GLU A 121 -8.62 12.36 11.07
N PHE A 122 -8.17 11.11 11.12
CA PHE A 122 -7.53 10.46 9.97
C PHE A 122 -8.55 10.19 8.85
N GLU A 123 -9.77 9.78 9.17
CA GLU A 123 -10.84 9.62 8.17
C GLU A 123 -11.16 10.95 7.47
N GLU A 124 -11.26 12.05 8.24
CA GLU A 124 -11.45 13.39 7.68
C GLU A 124 -10.27 13.84 6.80
N TYR A 125 -9.04 13.58 7.26
CA TYR A 125 -7.82 13.85 6.49
C TYR A 125 -7.81 13.07 5.19
N TRP A 126 -8.11 11.77 5.25
CA TRP A 126 -8.14 10.87 4.08
C TRP A 126 -9.17 11.33 3.06
N ASP A 127 -10.37 11.65 3.52
CA ASP A 127 -11.48 12.08 2.66
C ASP A 127 -11.13 13.40 1.95
N ARG A 128 -10.62 14.36 2.68
CA ARG A 128 -10.14 15.63 2.12
C ARG A 128 -9.02 15.41 1.09
N MET A 129 -8.02 14.61 1.41
CA MET A 129 -6.90 14.37 0.51
C MET A 129 -7.34 13.68 -0.78
N LEU A 130 -8.27 12.74 -0.69
CA LEU A 130 -8.75 11.99 -1.84
C LEU A 130 -9.69 12.84 -2.73
N ASN A 131 -10.55 13.66 -2.12
CA ASN A 131 -11.57 14.41 -2.86
C ASN A 131 -11.08 15.78 -3.34
N ASP A 132 -10.29 16.49 -2.54
CA ASP A 132 -9.95 17.89 -2.78
C ASP A 132 -8.51 18.07 -3.30
N VAL A 133 -7.59 17.18 -2.93
CA VAL A 133 -6.16 17.35 -3.23
C VAL A 133 -5.68 16.40 -4.34
N ALA A 134 -6.15 15.15 -4.34
CA ALA A 134 -5.71 14.16 -5.31
C ALA A 134 -6.16 14.53 -6.73
N VAL A 135 -5.22 14.56 -7.65
CA VAL A 135 -5.48 14.85 -9.06
C VAL A 135 -5.06 13.68 -9.95
N PRO A 136 -5.75 13.47 -11.08
CA PRO A 136 -5.36 12.44 -12.03
C PRO A 136 -4.03 12.79 -12.68
N HIS A 137 -3.02 11.97 -12.47
CA HIS A 137 -1.70 12.17 -13.04
C HIS A 137 -1.25 10.97 -13.87
N LYS A 138 -0.52 11.24 -14.97
CA LYS A 138 -0.02 10.19 -15.88
C LYS A 138 0.79 9.10 -15.16
N THR A 139 1.50 9.43 -14.10
CA THR A 139 2.28 8.47 -13.30
C THR A 139 1.39 7.52 -12.54
N ALA A 140 0.31 8.02 -11.92
CA ALA A 140 -0.64 7.17 -11.20
C ALA A 140 -1.35 6.23 -12.17
N ARG A 141 -1.82 6.74 -13.32
CA ARG A 141 -2.41 5.92 -14.38
C ARG A 141 -1.44 4.87 -14.93
N TYR A 142 -0.16 5.21 -15.08
CA TYR A 142 0.85 4.23 -15.46
C TYR A 142 1.00 3.13 -14.38
N GLY A 143 1.05 3.50 -13.10
CA GLY A 143 1.19 2.57 -11.99
C GLY A 143 0.09 1.50 -11.93
N VAL A 144 -1.15 1.88 -12.30
CA VAL A 144 -2.29 0.95 -12.39
C VAL A 144 -2.57 0.47 -13.81
N GLY A 145 -1.75 0.82 -14.79
CA GLY A 145 -1.98 0.50 -16.21
C GLY A 145 -2.06 -0.99 -16.50
N TYR A 146 -1.51 -1.84 -15.65
CA TYR A 146 -1.66 -3.29 -15.76
C TYR A 146 -3.11 -3.78 -15.58
N VAL A 147 -3.95 -3.00 -14.93
CA VAL A 147 -5.39 -3.31 -14.78
C VAL A 147 -6.08 -3.43 -16.14
N THR A 148 -5.70 -2.58 -17.08
CA THR A 148 -6.27 -2.56 -18.44
C THR A 148 -5.43 -3.30 -19.47
N LYS A 149 -4.10 -3.26 -19.33
CA LYS A 149 -3.15 -3.82 -20.31
C LYS A 149 -2.59 -5.19 -19.92
N GLY A 150 -2.82 -5.62 -18.67
CA GLY A 150 -2.19 -6.80 -18.09
C GLY A 150 -0.71 -6.59 -17.73
N PHE A 151 -0.20 -7.51 -16.93
CA PHE A 151 1.22 -7.51 -16.56
C PHE A 151 2.08 -8.02 -17.72
N PRO A 152 3.25 -7.40 -17.97
CA PRO A 152 4.25 -7.94 -18.87
C PRO A 152 4.82 -9.25 -18.33
N ALA A 153 5.36 -10.08 -19.20
CA ALA A 153 6.04 -11.30 -18.78
C ALA A 153 7.22 -10.96 -17.82
N PRO A 154 7.31 -11.62 -16.66
CA PRO A 154 8.45 -11.45 -15.77
C PRO A 154 9.74 -11.88 -16.47
N LYS A 155 10.87 -11.22 -16.15
CA LYS A 155 12.18 -11.59 -16.69
C LYS A 155 12.50 -13.06 -16.36
N GLY A 156 12.91 -13.82 -17.35
CA GLY A 156 13.26 -15.23 -17.21
C GLY A 156 12.08 -16.23 -17.31
N VAL A 157 10.85 -15.74 -17.43
CA VAL A 157 9.67 -16.58 -17.67
C VAL A 157 9.44 -16.74 -19.18
N ASN A 158 9.20 -18.00 -19.61
CA ASN A 158 8.90 -18.29 -21.01
C ASN A 158 7.63 -17.49 -21.45
N PRO A 159 7.69 -16.70 -22.53
CA PRO A 159 6.57 -15.87 -22.97
C PRO A 159 5.29 -16.65 -23.30
N ALA A 160 5.40 -17.89 -23.80
CA ALA A 160 4.23 -18.73 -24.09
C ALA A 160 3.58 -19.21 -22.79
N LEU A 161 4.38 -19.64 -21.80
CA LEU A 161 3.89 -20.00 -20.48
C LEU A 161 3.24 -18.79 -19.80
N TRP A 162 3.89 -17.62 -19.87
CA TRP A 162 3.30 -16.40 -19.28
C TRP A 162 1.95 -16.06 -19.92
N ARG A 163 1.82 -16.14 -21.24
CA ARG A 163 0.54 -15.89 -21.90
C ARG A 163 -0.58 -16.80 -21.39
N ALA A 164 -0.30 -18.08 -21.16
CA ALA A 164 -1.29 -18.99 -20.58
C ALA A 164 -1.68 -18.62 -19.14
N ILE A 165 -0.71 -18.27 -18.31
CA ILE A 165 -0.96 -17.82 -16.92
C ILE A 165 -1.72 -16.49 -16.91
N ALA A 166 -1.36 -15.55 -17.77
CA ALA A 166 -1.90 -14.20 -17.82
C ALA A 166 -3.40 -14.16 -18.14
N VAL A 167 -3.93 -15.17 -18.85
CA VAL A 167 -5.38 -15.29 -19.12
C VAL A 167 -6.21 -15.30 -17.84
N VAL A 168 -5.71 -15.92 -16.78
CA VAL A 168 -6.40 -15.96 -15.47
C VAL A 168 -5.85 -14.89 -14.54
N PHE A 169 -4.53 -14.74 -14.48
CA PHE A 169 -3.88 -13.84 -13.53
C PHE A 169 -4.26 -12.37 -13.73
N ASN A 170 -4.24 -11.88 -14.98
CA ASN A 170 -4.52 -10.46 -15.24
C ASN A 170 -5.94 -10.04 -14.88
N PRO A 171 -7.01 -10.76 -15.26
CA PRO A 171 -8.37 -10.40 -14.84
C PRO A 171 -8.56 -10.43 -13.33
N VAL A 172 -7.97 -11.42 -12.63
CA VAL A 172 -8.03 -11.51 -11.17
C VAL A 172 -7.30 -10.33 -10.52
N ALA A 173 -6.09 -10.04 -10.98
CA ALA A 173 -5.31 -8.90 -10.47
C ALA A 173 -6.05 -7.56 -10.73
N ALA A 174 -6.61 -7.38 -11.93
CA ALA A 174 -7.41 -6.20 -12.26
C ALA A 174 -8.65 -6.07 -11.37
N PHE A 175 -9.38 -7.16 -11.16
CA PHE A 175 -10.57 -7.20 -10.30
C PHE A 175 -10.24 -6.85 -8.85
N LEU A 176 -9.20 -7.45 -8.28
CA LEU A 176 -8.79 -7.20 -6.90
C LEU A 176 -8.26 -5.78 -6.71
N THR A 177 -7.46 -5.28 -7.65
CA THR A 177 -6.92 -3.92 -7.58
C THR A 177 -8.05 -2.88 -7.69
N THR A 178 -8.90 -3.00 -8.70
CA THR A 178 -9.96 -2.00 -8.92
C THR A 178 -11.01 -2.06 -7.81
N GLY A 179 -11.42 -3.25 -7.38
CA GLY A 179 -12.37 -3.42 -6.29
C GLY A 179 -11.84 -2.92 -4.95
N GLY A 180 -10.52 -3.02 -4.72
CA GLY A 180 -9.85 -2.53 -3.51
C GLY A 180 -9.62 -1.02 -3.45
N LEU A 181 -9.90 -0.29 -4.54
CA LEU A 181 -9.77 1.17 -4.56
C LEU A 181 -11.08 1.84 -4.17
N PRO A 182 -11.03 2.96 -3.42
CA PRO A 182 -12.20 3.81 -3.20
C PRO A 182 -12.84 4.26 -4.53
N PRO A 183 -14.17 4.48 -4.60
CA PRO A 183 -14.83 4.94 -5.83
C PRO A 183 -14.17 6.17 -6.44
N ARG A 184 -13.87 7.17 -5.64
CA ARG A 184 -13.20 8.40 -6.08
C ARG A 184 -11.83 8.13 -6.70
N ALA A 185 -11.04 7.21 -6.16
CA ALA A 185 -9.74 6.84 -6.73
C ALA A 185 -9.92 6.12 -8.09
N ARG A 186 -10.94 5.27 -8.22
CA ARG A 186 -11.29 4.64 -9.50
C ARG A 186 -11.62 5.67 -10.57
N ASP A 187 -12.42 6.68 -10.22
CA ASP A 187 -12.79 7.78 -11.13
C ASP A 187 -11.57 8.60 -11.55
N LEU A 188 -10.72 9.01 -10.60
CA LEU A 188 -9.48 9.75 -10.86
C LEU A 188 -8.52 8.99 -11.78
N LEU A 189 -8.48 7.67 -11.64
CA LEU A 189 -7.60 6.80 -12.42
C LEU A 189 -8.26 6.29 -13.72
N GLU A 190 -9.53 6.64 -13.96
CA GLU A 190 -10.31 6.22 -15.11
C GLU A 190 -10.40 4.68 -15.24
N LEU A 191 -10.54 4.00 -14.10
CA LEU A 191 -10.66 2.55 -14.06
C LEU A 191 -12.13 2.14 -14.21
N PRO A 192 -12.48 1.37 -15.26
CA PRO A 192 -13.86 0.93 -15.45
C PRO A 192 -14.29 -0.03 -14.35
N TRP A 193 -15.45 0.26 -13.76
CA TRP A 193 -16.03 -0.58 -12.72
C TRP A 193 -17.54 -0.53 -12.74
N SER A 194 -18.20 -1.68 -12.86
CA SER A 194 -19.65 -1.79 -12.93
C SER A 194 -20.25 -2.24 -11.60
N ASP A 195 -21.56 -1.97 -11.40
CA ASP A 195 -22.30 -2.45 -10.24
C ASP A 195 -22.26 -3.97 -10.11
N ARG A 196 -22.18 -4.69 -11.23
CA ARG A 196 -22.03 -6.15 -11.22
C ARG A 196 -20.69 -6.57 -10.64
N GLN A 197 -19.61 -5.87 -11.00
CA GLN A 197 -18.27 -6.12 -10.46
C GLN A 197 -18.20 -5.74 -8.98
N GLU A 198 -18.82 -4.63 -8.59
CA GLU A 198 -18.91 -4.22 -7.19
C GLU A 198 -19.61 -5.30 -6.35
N ARG A 199 -20.79 -5.77 -6.78
CA ARG A 199 -21.50 -6.87 -6.09
C ARG A 199 -20.67 -8.14 -6.01
N ALA A 200 -19.99 -8.53 -7.09
CA ALA A 200 -19.11 -9.69 -7.11
C ALA A 200 -17.93 -9.54 -6.14
N TYR A 201 -17.36 -8.33 -6.06
CA TYR A 201 -16.26 -8.03 -5.14
C TYR A 201 -16.73 -8.10 -3.67
N GLN A 202 -17.89 -7.54 -3.36
CA GLN A 202 -18.46 -7.60 -2.00
C GLN A 202 -18.78 -9.04 -1.58
N LEU A 203 -19.30 -9.87 -2.48
CA LEU A 203 -19.53 -11.29 -2.23
C LEU A 203 -18.21 -12.05 -2.01
N PHE A 204 -17.21 -11.79 -2.83
CA PHE A 204 -15.88 -12.35 -2.66
C PHE A 204 -15.28 -11.97 -1.30
N ALA A 205 -15.33 -10.70 -0.92
CA ALA A 205 -14.85 -10.23 0.36
C ALA A 205 -15.61 -10.85 1.55
N ALA A 206 -16.94 -10.96 1.43
CA ALA A 206 -17.77 -11.61 2.43
C ALA A 206 -17.42 -13.10 2.60
N ALA A 207 -17.22 -13.82 1.49
CA ALA A 207 -16.80 -15.22 1.53
C ALA A 207 -15.42 -15.38 2.20
N TRP A 208 -14.50 -14.47 1.94
CA TRP A 208 -13.14 -14.49 2.54
C TRP A 208 -13.17 -14.30 4.06
N ARG A 209 -14.08 -13.48 4.58
CA ARG A 209 -14.29 -13.26 6.04
C ARG A 209 -14.95 -14.44 6.77
N THR A 210 -15.36 -15.48 6.07
CA THR A 210 -16.08 -16.61 6.73
C THR A 210 -15.16 -17.37 7.68
N LYS A 211 -15.74 -17.88 8.77
CA LYS A 211 -15.02 -18.70 9.75
C LYS A 211 -14.24 -19.86 9.15
N PRO A 212 -14.78 -20.66 8.18
CA PRO A 212 -14.03 -21.74 7.55
C PRO A 212 -12.75 -21.28 6.84
N VAL A 213 -12.81 -20.16 6.13
CA VAL A 213 -11.63 -19.62 5.40
C VAL A 213 -10.58 -19.14 6.39
N ASN A 214 -10.97 -18.37 7.40
CA ASN A 214 -10.05 -17.90 8.45
C ASN A 214 -9.44 -19.08 9.21
N TRP A 215 -10.25 -20.07 9.57
CA TRP A 215 -9.80 -21.28 10.23
C TRP A 215 -8.76 -22.05 9.40
N LEU A 216 -8.99 -22.20 8.09
CA LEU A 216 -8.03 -22.84 7.17
C LEU A 216 -6.75 -22.00 7.07
N TRP A 217 -6.87 -20.69 6.92
CA TRP A 217 -5.73 -19.79 6.86
C TRP A 217 -4.84 -19.87 8.10
N GLU A 218 -5.45 -19.88 9.29
CA GLU A 218 -4.72 -19.96 10.56
C GLU A 218 -3.93 -21.26 10.73
N ARG A 219 -4.34 -22.33 10.06
CA ARG A 219 -3.64 -23.62 10.08
C ARG A 219 -2.48 -23.72 9.08
N LEU A 220 -2.39 -22.83 8.14
CA LEU A 220 -1.26 -22.80 7.24
C LEU A 220 0.04 -22.48 7.99
N PRO A 221 1.19 -23.05 7.57
CA PRO A 221 2.49 -22.74 8.16
C PRO A 221 2.75 -21.22 8.15
N MET A 222 3.46 -20.73 9.16
CA MET A 222 3.87 -19.32 9.26
C MET A 222 4.60 -18.83 8.01
N SER A 223 5.39 -19.70 7.37
CA SER A 223 6.11 -19.40 6.11
C SER A 223 5.21 -19.14 4.91
N VAL A 224 3.97 -19.65 4.93
CA VAL A 224 2.96 -19.38 3.90
C VAL A 224 2.17 -18.12 4.21
N ARG A 225 1.86 -17.90 5.49
CA ARG A 225 1.01 -16.80 5.97
C ARG A 225 1.73 -15.46 6.04
N TYR A 226 3.02 -15.47 6.34
CA TYR A 226 3.78 -14.27 6.67
C TYR A 226 5.14 -14.23 5.96
N ASN A 227 5.55 -13.05 5.56
CA ASN A 227 6.91 -12.85 5.06
C ASN A 227 7.95 -13.06 6.19
N SER A 228 9.21 -13.21 5.83
CA SER A 228 10.29 -13.49 6.78
C SER A 228 10.47 -12.43 7.87
N PHE A 229 10.20 -11.16 7.56
CA PHE A 229 10.30 -10.06 8.55
C PHE A 229 9.20 -10.17 9.61
N ALA A 230 7.97 -10.43 9.18
CA ALA A 230 6.85 -10.66 10.10
C ALA A 230 7.10 -11.92 10.97
N GLN A 231 7.60 -13.02 10.40
CA GLN A 231 7.96 -14.22 11.15
C GLN A 231 9.00 -13.92 12.25
N GLN A 232 10.03 -13.14 11.94
CA GLN A 232 11.03 -12.69 12.92
C GLN A 232 10.41 -11.79 14.00
N GLY A 233 9.49 -10.90 13.63
CA GLY A 233 8.73 -10.08 14.56
C GLY A 233 7.95 -10.93 15.58
N TYR A 234 7.19 -11.89 15.08
CA TYR A 234 6.46 -12.84 15.93
C TYR A 234 7.35 -13.69 16.82
N ALA A 235 8.54 -14.07 16.33
CA ALA A 235 9.51 -14.84 17.14
C ALA A 235 10.08 -14.01 18.30
N ARG A 236 10.23 -12.69 18.14
CA ARG A 236 10.70 -11.80 19.22
C ARG A 236 9.61 -11.48 20.25
N ALA A 237 8.36 -11.50 19.86
CA ALA A 237 7.22 -11.19 20.73
C ALA A 237 6.78 -12.37 21.63
N ARG A 238 7.40 -13.54 21.45
CA ARG A 238 7.22 -14.75 22.28
C ARG A 238 8.26 -14.85 23.38
#